data_3326ad0974497e41326c29e682e6b9be
#
_entry.id   3326ad0974497e41326c29e682e6b9be
#
_cell.length_a   1.000
_cell.length_b   1.000
_cell.length_c   1.000
_cell.angle_alpha   90.00
_cell.angle_beta   90.00
_cell.angle_gamma   90.00
#
_symmetry.space_group_name_H-M   'P 1'
#
loop_
_entity.id
_entity.type
_entity.pdbx_description
1 polymer ?
#
loop_
_entity_poly.entity_id
_entity_poly.type
_entity_poly.pdbx_seq_one_letter_code
_entity_poly.pdbx_strand_id
1 'polypeptide(L)'
;IERADSVTIDAHKQMYVPMGAGLVVFKNPALVASIEHHAEYILRKGSKDLGSHTLEGSRSGMAMLVYSSLHIISRPGYELLINQSIEKAKYFADLIDNDDSFELVTRPELCLLTYRYVPQLTQQALIKALPLSQNTINRLLDELTKFIQKRQRENGQSFVSRTKIEVAKYQGDKVLVFRVVLANPLTTHEILKDILEEQKMIAQESQTILPKLLAL
;
A
#
# COMPACT_ATOMS: atom_id res chain seq x y z
N ILE A 1 -14.05 14.57 7.09
CA ILE A 1 -14.84 14.59 5.84
C ILE A 1 -15.73 15.84 5.74
N GLU A 2 -16.34 16.32 6.81
CA GLU A 2 -17.26 17.48 6.80
C GLU A 2 -16.69 18.78 6.20
N ARG A 3 -15.36 18.94 6.22
CA ARG A 3 -14.65 20.11 5.67
C ARG A 3 -14.22 19.92 4.21
N ALA A 4 -14.40 18.73 3.65
CA ALA A 4 -14.02 18.44 2.26
C ALA A 4 -15.11 18.93 1.31
N ASP A 5 -14.72 19.52 0.18
CA ASP A 5 -15.61 19.92 -0.91
C ASP A 5 -15.99 18.73 -1.79
N SER A 6 -15.09 17.77 -1.91
CA SER A 6 -15.34 16.50 -2.59
C SER A 6 -14.57 15.35 -1.92
N VAL A 7 -15.07 14.13 -2.10
CA VAL A 7 -14.42 12.88 -1.64
C VAL A 7 -14.37 11.90 -2.80
N THR A 8 -13.18 11.43 -3.13
CA THR A 8 -12.96 10.37 -4.12
C THR A 8 -12.76 9.04 -3.40
N ILE A 9 -13.46 8.01 -3.88
CA ILE A 9 -13.40 6.66 -3.31
C ILE A 9 -13.06 5.66 -4.42
N ASP A 10 -11.99 4.91 -4.25
CA ASP A 10 -11.62 3.80 -5.12
C ASP A 10 -12.33 2.52 -4.68
N ALA A 11 -13.50 2.26 -5.26
CA ALA A 11 -14.30 1.09 -4.91
C ALA A 11 -13.59 -0.23 -5.22
N HIS A 12 -12.69 -0.25 -6.20
CA HIS A 12 -11.85 -1.40 -6.53
C HIS A 12 -10.68 -1.66 -5.55
N LYS A 13 -10.64 -0.93 -4.43
CA LYS A 13 -9.69 -1.17 -3.34
C LYS A 13 -10.41 -1.81 -2.14
N GLN A 14 -10.57 -1.09 -1.04
CA GLN A 14 -11.16 -1.65 0.18
C GLN A 14 -12.68 -1.84 0.17
N MET A 15 -13.36 -1.46 -0.90
CA MET A 15 -14.75 -1.88 -1.11
C MET A 15 -14.87 -3.23 -1.83
N TYR A 16 -13.76 -3.86 -2.23
CA TYR A 16 -13.68 -5.20 -2.83
C TYR A 16 -14.50 -5.35 -4.13
N VAL A 17 -14.72 -4.25 -4.83
CA VAL A 17 -15.38 -4.24 -6.15
C VAL A 17 -14.31 -4.50 -7.23
N PRO A 18 -14.66 -5.17 -8.34
CA PRO A 18 -13.72 -5.35 -9.45
C PRO A 18 -13.11 -4.05 -9.97
N MET A 19 -11.93 -4.16 -10.59
CA MET A 19 -11.19 -3.03 -11.14
C MET A 19 -12.03 -2.18 -12.08
N GLY A 20 -11.82 -0.84 -12.03
CA GLY A 20 -12.51 0.12 -12.91
C GLY A 20 -13.66 0.87 -12.26
N ALA A 21 -13.95 0.61 -10.97
CA ALA A 21 -14.97 1.36 -10.22
C ALA A 21 -14.34 2.45 -9.35
N GLY A 22 -14.69 3.69 -9.61
CA GLY A 22 -14.37 4.85 -8.77
C GLY A 22 -15.63 5.66 -8.50
N LEU A 23 -15.69 6.35 -7.37
CA LEU A 23 -16.76 7.24 -6.97
C LEU A 23 -16.19 8.61 -6.63
N VAL A 24 -16.94 9.65 -6.93
CA VAL A 24 -16.70 10.99 -6.40
C VAL A 24 -18.00 11.52 -5.81
N VAL A 25 -17.92 12.05 -4.61
CA VAL A 25 -19.05 12.66 -3.91
C VAL A 25 -18.72 14.14 -3.70
N PHE A 26 -19.61 15.01 -4.13
CA PHE A 26 -19.47 16.46 -3.95
C PHE A 26 -20.38 16.96 -2.82
N LYS A 27 -19.84 17.84 -1.99
CA LYS A 27 -20.61 18.53 -0.95
C LYS A 27 -21.68 19.43 -1.55
N ASN A 28 -21.32 20.14 -2.62
CA ASN A 28 -22.25 20.97 -3.40
C ASN A 28 -22.49 20.30 -4.76
N PRO A 29 -23.67 19.72 -5.00
CA PRO A 29 -23.97 19.05 -6.27
C PRO A 29 -23.98 20.01 -7.48
N ALA A 30 -24.12 21.32 -7.28
CA ALA A 30 -24.06 22.29 -8.36
C ALA A 30 -22.67 22.38 -9.02
N LEU A 31 -21.62 21.95 -8.35
CA LEU A 31 -20.27 21.91 -8.93
C LEU A 31 -20.18 20.98 -10.14
N VAL A 32 -21.00 19.95 -10.19
CA VAL A 32 -21.02 18.96 -11.29
C VAL A 32 -21.52 19.61 -12.60
N ALA A 33 -22.34 20.65 -12.52
CA ALA A 33 -22.81 21.36 -13.70
C ALA A 33 -21.67 22.05 -14.50
N SER A 34 -20.53 22.33 -13.88
CA SER A 34 -19.39 22.93 -14.57
C SER A 34 -18.71 22.00 -15.60
N ILE A 35 -18.92 20.68 -15.48
CA ILE A 35 -18.42 19.67 -16.42
C ILE A 35 -19.52 19.02 -17.24
N GLU A 36 -20.76 19.53 -17.13
CA GLU A 36 -21.88 18.98 -17.84
C GLU A 36 -21.76 19.28 -19.35
N HIS A 37 -22.02 18.28 -20.17
CA HIS A 37 -22.11 18.40 -21.61
C HIS A 37 -23.38 17.72 -22.13
N HIS A 38 -23.83 18.16 -23.28
CA HIS A 38 -25.03 17.64 -23.92
C HIS A 38 -24.74 17.16 -25.34
N ALA A 39 -25.38 16.08 -25.72
CA ALA A 39 -25.38 15.59 -27.09
C ALA A 39 -26.83 15.28 -27.49
N GLU A 40 -27.32 15.94 -28.53
CA GLU A 40 -28.75 15.93 -28.91
C GLU A 40 -29.35 14.53 -29.09
N TYR A 41 -28.54 13.57 -29.53
CA TYR A 41 -29.02 12.21 -29.84
C TYR A 41 -28.84 11.21 -28.67
N ILE A 42 -27.98 11.48 -27.69
CA ILE A 42 -27.70 10.57 -26.57
C ILE A 42 -28.12 11.19 -25.25
N LEU A 43 -27.65 12.42 -24.97
CA LEU A 43 -27.77 13.08 -23.68
C LEU A 43 -28.89 14.11 -23.74
N ARG A 44 -30.12 13.66 -23.55
CA ARG A 44 -31.31 14.54 -23.61
C ARG A 44 -31.38 15.43 -22.37
N LYS A 45 -31.82 16.69 -22.58
CA LYS A 45 -32.04 17.65 -21.49
C LYS A 45 -33.00 17.08 -20.45
N GLY A 46 -32.67 17.10 -19.17
CA GLY A 46 -33.50 16.53 -18.10
C GLY A 46 -33.31 15.01 -17.90
N SER A 47 -32.44 14.35 -18.64
CA SER A 47 -32.05 12.97 -18.38
C SER A 47 -31.33 12.87 -17.04
N LYS A 48 -31.51 11.74 -16.34
CA LYS A 48 -30.71 11.37 -15.16
C LYS A 48 -29.45 10.58 -15.52
N ASP A 49 -29.08 10.56 -16.80
CA ASP A 49 -27.89 9.88 -17.30
C ASP A 49 -26.63 10.59 -16.81
N LEU A 50 -25.80 9.88 -16.06
CA LEU A 50 -24.51 10.39 -15.56
C LEU A 50 -23.50 10.59 -16.68
N GLY A 51 -23.74 10.11 -17.88
CA GLY A 51 -22.91 10.33 -19.06
C GLY A 51 -22.70 11.81 -19.40
N SER A 52 -23.65 12.69 -19.01
CA SER A 52 -23.50 14.14 -19.17
C SER A 52 -22.33 14.74 -18.38
N HIS A 53 -21.82 14.05 -17.39
CA HIS A 53 -20.73 14.48 -16.49
C HIS A 53 -19.44 13.69 -16.64
N THR A 54 -19.29 12.94 -17.72
CA THR A 54 -18.10 12.13 -18.00
C THR A 54 -17.61 12.35 -19.43
N LEU A 55 -16.30 12.19 -19.65
CA LEU A 55 -15.72 12.26 -20.99
C LEU A 55 -15.91 10.96 -21.80
N GLU A 56 -16.25 9.88 -21.14
CA GLU A 56 -16.47 8.57 -21.77
C GLU A 56 -17.92 8.43 -22.18
N GLY A 57 -18.15 7.83 -23.34
CA GLY A 57 -19.50 7.51 -23.82
C GLY A 57 -20.08 6.28 -23.12
N SER A 58 -20.24 5.16 -23.83
CA SER A 58 -20.75 3.93 -23.22
C SER A 58 -19.76 3.33 -22.21
N ARG A 59 -20.28 2.99 -21.02
CA ARG A 59 -19.50 2.39 -19.92
C ARG A 59 -20.15 1.09 -19.47
N SER A 60 -19.33 0.22 -18.88
CA SER A 60 -19.86 -0.94 -18.15
C SER A 60 -20.63 -0.49 -16.91
N GLY A 61 -21.67 -1.25 -16.51
CA GLY A 61 -22.53 -0.94 -15.37
C GLY A 61 -21.87 -1.07 -14.00
N MET A 62 -20.69 -0.48 -13.80
CA MET A 62 -19.89 -0.61 -12.56
C MET A 62 -20.63 -0.08 -11.32
N ALA A 63 -21.54 0.88 -11.50
CA ALA A 63 -22.38 1.38 -10.41
C ALA A 63 -23.24 0.26 -9.78
N MET A 64 -23.69 -0.71 -10.58
CA MET A 64 -24.43 -1.88 -10.07
C MET A 64 -23.59 -2.76 -9.19
N LEU A 65 -22.29 -2.94 -9.50
CA LEU A 65 -21.38 -3.72 -8.67
C LEU A 65 -21.15 -3.03 -7.33
N VAL A 66 -20.95 -1.71 -7.32
CA VAL A 66 -20.82 -0.93 -6.07
C VAL A 66 -22.10 -1.02 -5.24
N TYR A 67 -23.25 -0.83 -5.89
CA TYR A 67 -24.55 -0.92 -5.22
C TYR A 67 -24.78 -2.31 -4.61
N SER A 68 -24.54 -3.36 -5.39
CA SER A 68 -24.67 -4.76 -4.92
C SER A 68 -23.74 -5.06 -3.76
N SER A 69 -22.47 -4.63 -3.82
CA SER A 69 -21.51 -4.82 -2.74
C SER A 69 -21.93 -4.10 -1.46
N LEU A 70 -22.46 -2.88 -1.56
CA LEU A 70 -22.98 -2.15 -0.41
C LEU A 70 -24.17 -2.87 0.24
N HIS A 71 -25.03 -3.50 -0.56
CA HIS A 71 -26.18 -4.27 -0.05
C HIS A 71 -25.77 -5.63 0.54
N ILE A 72 -24.87 -6.35 -0.12
CA ILE A 72 -24.46 -7.71 0.30
C ILE A 72 -23.57 -7.63 1.53
N ILE A 73 -22.51 -6.84 1.50
CA ILE A 73 -21.54 -6.72 2.60
C ILE A 73 -22.12 -5.87 3.72
N SER A 74 -22.89 -4.83 3.38
CA SER A 74 -23.51 -3.87 4.29
C SER A 74 -22.47 -3.08 5.13
N ARG A 75 -22.93 -2.08 5.86
CA ARG A 75 -22.05 -1.26 6.72
C ARG A 75 -21.34 -2.09 7.78
N PRO A 76 -21.99 -2.99 8.56
CA PRO A 76 -21.30 -3.81 9.55
C PRO A 76 -20.22 -4.71 8.94
N GLY A 77 -20.47 -5.28 7.77
CA GLY A 77 -19.48 -6.11 7.07
C GLY A 77 -18.24 -5.32 6.64
N TYR A 78 -18.42 -4.11 6.11
CA TYR A 78 -17.28 -3.24 5.79
C TYR A 78 -16.53 -2.78 7.04
N GLU A 79 -17.21 -2.43 8.12
CA GLU A 79 -16.58 -2.10 9.40
C GLU A 79 -15.73 -3.25 9.91
N LEU A 80 -16.23 -4.49 9.84
CA LEU A 80 -15.47 -5.69 10.21
C LEU A 80 -14.21 -5.86 9.34
N LEU A 81 -14.34 -5.82 8.02
CA LEU A 81 -13.24 -6.01 7.08
C LEU A 81 -12.14 -4.95 7.23
N ILE A 82 -12.53 -3.69 7.39
CA ILE A 82 -11.60 -2.58 7.58
C ILE A 82 -10.88 -2.71 8.93
N ASN A 83 -11.59 -2.98 10.01
CA ASN A 83 -10.99 -3.17 11.33
C ASN A 83 -10.01 -4.33 11.33
N GLN A 84 -10.37 -5.48 10.75
CA GLN A 84 -9.46 -6.62 10.61
C GLN A 84 -8.19 -6.27 9.82
N SER A 85 -8.30 -5.43 8.79
CA SER A 85 -7.13 -4.98 8.02
C SER A 85 -6.20 -4.09 8.85
N ILE A 86 -6.76 -3.23 9.70
CA ILE A 86 -6.01 -2.36 10.61
C ILE A 86 -5.33 -3.19 11.72
N GLU A 87 -6.04 -4.14 12.30
CA GLU A 87 -5.49 -5.02 13.33
C GLU A 87 -4.35 -5.90 12.79
N LYS A 88 -4.50 -6.44 11.57
CA LYS A 88 -3.41 -7.16 10.89
C LYS A 88 -2.18 -6.27 10.66
N ALA A 89 -2.38 -5.00 10.30
CA ALA A 89 -1.27 -4.08 10.11
C ALA A 89 -0.53 -3.78 11.42
N LYS A 90 -1.26 -3.59 12.52
CA LYS A 90 -0.67 -3.43 13.86
C LYS A 90 0.11 -4.67 14.26
N TYR A 91 -0.51 -5.85 14.12
CA TYR A 91 0.15 -7.12 14.41
C TYR A 91 1.44 -7.31 13.61
N PHE A 92 1.42 -7.00 12.32
CA PHE A 92 2.61 -7.12 11.48
C PHE A 92 3.69 -6.11 11.85
N ALA A 93 3.30 -4.88 12.23
CA ALA A 93 4.24 -3.89 12.76
C ALA A 93 4.92 -4.38 14.05
N ASP A 94 4.15 -5.00 14.94
CA ASP A 94 4.69 -5.55 16.19
C ASP A 94 5.62 -6.75 15.93
N LEU A 95 5.32 -7.60 14.94
CA LEU A 95 6.24 -8.67 14.51
C LEU A 95 7.59 -8.10 14.01
N ILE A 96 7.53 -7.05 13.20
CA ILE A 96 8.71 -6.39 12.64
C ILE A 96 9.53 -5.73 13.75
N ASP A 97 8.89 -5.02 14.68
CA ASP A 97 9.57 -4.34 15.80
C ASP A 97 10.23 -5.32 16.78
N ASN A 98 9.68 -6.53 16.91
CA ASN A 98 10.25 -7.57 17.78
C ASN A 98 11.30 -8.46 17.08
N ASP A 99 11.63 -8.20 15.83
CA ASP A 99 12.61 -8.97 15.06
C ASP A 99 13.85 -8.12 14.76
N ASP A 100 14.98 -8.48 15.38
CA ASP A 100 16.26 -7.77 15.26
C ASP A 100 16.82 -7.69 13.82
N SER A 101 16.21 -8.43 12.87
CA SER A 101 16.62 -8.43 11.46
C SER A 101 15.84 -7.44 10.60
N PHE A 102 14.88 -6.73 11.18
CA PHE A 102 14.03 -5.80 10.44
C PHE A 102 14.00 -4.42 11.09
N GLU A 103 13.64 -3.44 10.30
CA GLU A 103 13.41 -2.08 10.71
C GLU A 103 12.01 -1.65 10.25
N LEU A 104 11.12 -1.35 11.19
CA LEU A 104 9.86 -0.70 10.89
C LEU A 104 10.14 0.78 10.57
N VAL A 105 9.81 1.21 9.35
CA VAL A 105 10.11 2.57 8.87
C VAL A 105 8.91 3.49 9.05
N THR A 106 7.69 3.03 8.72
CA THR A 106 6.46 3.76 9.04
C THR A 106 5.49 2.87 9.78
N ARG A 107 5.00 3.35 10.91
CA ARG A 107 3.93 2.67 11.66
C ARG A 107 2.60 2.82 10.92
N PRO A 108 1.75 1.78 10.97
CA PRO A 108 0.46 1.86 10.31
C PRO A 108 -0.51 2.80 11.04
N GLU A 109 -1.10 3.74 10.31
CA GLU A 109 -2.27 4.51 10.77
C GLU A 109 -3.57 3.79 10.38
N LEU A 110 -3.57 3.12 9.22
CA LEU A 110 -4.62 2.24 8.72
C LEU A 110 -4.03 0.86 8.45
N CYS A 111 -4.14 0.37 7.23
CA CYS A 111 -3.67 -0.97 6.84
C CYS A 111 -2.36 -0.95 6.03
N LEU A 112 -1.65 0.19 6.00
CA LEU A 112 -0.41 0.36 5.25
C LEU A 112 0.75 0.60 6.21
N LEU A 113 1.86 -0.11 5.98
CA LEU A 113 3.13 0.13 6.66
C LEU A 113 4.31 -0.06 5.71
N THR A 114 5.47 0.44 6.11
CA THR A 114 6.72 0.21 5.39
C THR A 114 7.80 -0.26 6.34
N TYR A 115 8.63 -1.16 5.86
CA TYR A 115 9.73 -1.75 6.61
C TYR A 115 10.86 -2.17 5.67
N ARG A 116 12.00 -2.57 6.21
CA ARG A 116 13.09 -3.16 5.43
C ARG A 116 13.84 -4.20 6.24
N TYR A 117 14.49 -5.12 5.55
CA TYR A 117 15.43 -6.05 6.16
C TYR A 117 16.74 -5.32 6.45
N VAL A 118 17.16 -5.33 7.72
CA VAL A 118 18.40 -4.71 8.19
C VAL A 118 19.04 -5.66 9.21
N PRO A 119 20.10 -6.38 8.86
CA PRO A 119 20.78 -7.28 9.80
C PRO A 119 21.16 -6.57 11.10
N GLN A 120 21.05 -7.24 12.23
CA GLN A 120 21.28 -6.66 13.57
C GLN A 120 22.62 -5.92 13.68
N LEU A 121 23.71 -6.51 13.18
CA LEU A 121 25.02 -5.84 13.17
C LEU A 121 25.01 -4.55 12.34
N THR A 122 24.31 -4.57 11.20
CA THR A 122 24.17 -3.39 10.34
C THR A 122 23.33 -2.31 11.02
N GLN A 123 22.30 -2.66 11.81
CA GLN A 123 21.54 -1.69 12.61
C GLN A 123 22.44 -0.96 13.61
N GLN A 124 23.31 -1.70 14.30
CA GLN A 124 24.27 -1.11 15.22
C GLN A 124 25.28 -0.19 14.52
N ALA A 125 25.75 -0.60 13.34
CA ALA A 125 26.61 0.22 12.50
C ALA A 125 25.92 1.51 12.05
N LEU A 126 24.65 1.45 11.62
CA LEU A 126 23.84 2.61 11.22
C LEU A 126 23.67 3.64 12.34
N ILE A 127 23.49 3.19 13.59
CA ILE A 127 23.31 4.09 14.75
C ILE A 127 24.62 4.84 15.05
N LYS A 128 25.76 4.21 14.86
CA LYS A 128 27.08 4.77 15.16
C LYS A 128 27.71 5.53 13.99
N ALA A 129 27.19 5.37 12.78
CA ALA A 129 27.80 5.88 11.56
C ALA A 129 27.63 7.40 11.41
N LEU A 130 28.65 8.06 10.88
CA LEU A 130 28.56 9.43 10.39
C LEU A 130 27.69 9.50 9.12
N PRO A 131 27.14 10.66 8.75
CA PRO A 131 26.21 10.82 7.63
C PRO A 131 26.66 10.18 6.30
N LEU A 132 27.91 10.39 5.91
CA LEU A 132 28.46 9.80 4.67
C LEU A 132 28.51 8.27 4.72
N SER A 133 28.84 7.70 5.89
CA SER A 133 28.87 6.26 6.10
C SER A 133 27.43 5.69 6.15
N GLN A 134 26.48 6.40 6.78
CA GLN A 134 25.07 6.03 6.76
C GLN A 134 24.52 5.93 5.32
N ASN A 135 24.83 6.89 4.46
CA ASN A 135 24.38 6.89 3.07
C ASN A 135 24.94 5.66 2.31
N THR A 136 26.20 5.32 2.56
CA THR A 136 26.82 4.12 1.95
C THR A 136 26.14 2.84 2.42
N ILE A 137 25.87 2.70 3.72
CA ILE A 137 25.14 1.56 4.29
C ILE A 137 23.72 1.49 3.71
N ASN A 138 23.01 2.61 3.66
CA ASN A 138 21.65 2.68 3.10
C ASN A 138 21.61 2.26 1.63
N ARG A 139 22.61 2.61 0.81
CA ARG A 139 22.70 2.13 -0.58
C ARG A 139 22.85 0.62 -0.67
N LEU A 140 23.66 0.00 0.18
CA LEU A 140 23.80 -1.47 0.23
C LEU A 140 22.48 -2.12 0.67
N LEU A 141 21.79 -1.55 1.66
CA LEU A 141 20.47 -2.00 2.09
C LEU A 141 19.40 -1.85 0.98
N ASP A 142 19.47 -0.76 0.19
CA ASP A 142 18.62 -0.58 -0.99
C ASP A 142 18.84 -1.70 -2.02
N GLU A 143 20.10 -2.09 -2.26
CA GLU A 143 20.44 -3.21 -3.15
C GLU A 143 19.93 -4.55 -2.61
N LEU A 144 20.10 -4.77 -1.30
CA LEU A 144 19.59 -5.98 -0.65
C LEU A 144 18.06 -6.05 -0.71
N THR A 145 17.37 -4.93 -0.46
CA THR A 145 15.91 -4.84 -0.59
C THR A 145 15.44 -5.16 -2.02
N LYS A 146 16.17 -4.68 -3.06
CA LYS A 146 15.89 -5.03 -4.46
C LYS A 146 16.08 -6.52 -4.72
N PHE A 147 17.16 -7.07 -4.19
CA PHE A 147 17.48 -8.49 -4.35
C PHE A 147 16.40 -9.36 -3.72
N ILE A 148 16.05 -9.12 -2.45
CA ILE A 148 15.02 -9.87 -1.74
C ILE A 148 13.68 -9.79 -2.49
N GLN A 149 13.23 -8.59 -2.85
CA GLN A 149 11.95 -8.41 -3.54
C GLN A 149 11.92 -9.10 -4.92
N LYS A 150 13.04 -9.09 -5.65
CA LYS A 150 13.14 -9.79 -6.93
C LYS A 150 13.03 -11.29 -6.75
N ARG A 151 13.79 -11.88 -5.83
CA ARG A 151 13.79 -13.32 -5.54
C ARG A 151 12.44 -13.79 -5.00
N GLN A 152 11.85 -13.05 -4.07
CA GLN A 152 10.52 -13.33 -3.53
C GLN A 152 9.47 -13.42 -4.65
N ARG A 153 9.50 -12.48 -5.61
CA ARG A 153 8.61 -12.49 -6.77
C ARG A 153 8.89 -13.68 -7.71
N GLU A 154 10.16 -14.04 -7.91
CA GLU A 154 10.56 -15.17 -8.76
C GLU A 154 10.17 -16.51 -8.13
N ASN A 155 10.30 -16.65 -6.82
CA ASN A 155 9.89 -17.84 -6.07
C ASN A 155 8.36 -18.05 -6.08
N GLY A 156 7.57 -16.96 -6.17
CA GLY A 156 6.13 -17.01 -6.34
C GLY A 156 5.35 -17.46 -5.09
N GLN A 157 5.97 -17.60 -3.92
CA GLN A 157 5.32 -17.98 -2.68
C GLN A 157 4.60 -16.78 -2.04
N SER A 158 5.25 -15.63 -2.00
CA SER A 158 4.67 -14.38 -1.54
C SER A 158 5.11 -13.21 -2.41
N PHE A 159 4.44 -12.07 -2.23
CA PHE A 159 4.80 -10.84 -2.94
C PHE A 159 4.62 -9.62 -2.05
N VAL A 160 5.68 -8.83 -1.95
CA VAL A 160 5.67 -7.52 -1.27
C VAL A 160 6.13 -6.45 -2.26
N SER A 161 5.40 -5.35 -2.35
CA SER A 161 5.81 -4.21 -3.16
C SER A 161 6.93 -3.43 -2.49
N ARG A 162 7.62 -2.56 -3.23
CA ARG A 162 8.65 -1.68 -2.70
C ARG A 162 8.45 -0.25 -3.16
N THR A 163 8.91 0.70 -2.36
CA THR A 163 8.89 2.14 -2.67
C THR A 163 10.09 2.84 -2.03
N LYS A 164 10.39 4.06 -2.48
CA LYS A 164 11.35 4.93 -1.81
C LYS A 164 10.62 5.97 -0.98
N ILE A 165 11.08 6.16 0.26
CA ILE A 165 10.54 7.19 1.17
C ILE A 165 11.69 7.96 1.82
N GLU A 166 11.43 9.21 2.15
CA GLU A 166 12.33 10.04 2.95
C GLU A 166 12.20 9.66 4.42
N VAL A 167 13.33 9.47 5.09
CA VAL A 167 13.36 9.05 6.50
C VAL A 167 14.13 10.05 7.32
N ALA A 168 13.44 10.72 8.25
CA ALA A 168 14.03 11.81 9.06
C ALA A 168 15.28 11.36 9.83
N LYS A 169 15.30 10.13 10.37
CA LYS A 169 16.47 9.61 11.10
C LYS A 169 17.71 9.41 10.22
N TYR A 170 17.56 9.41 8.90
CA TYR A 170 18.63 9.37 7.92
C TYR A 170 18.80 10.72 7.22
N GLN A 171 18.52 11.82 7.94
CA GLN A 171 18.69 13.21 7.48
C GLN A 171 17.91 13.53 6.19
N GLY A 172 16.77 12.88 5.98
CA GLY A 172 15.95 13.07 4.80
C GLY A 172 16.39 12.25 3.58
N ASP A 173 17.39 11.38 3.72
CA ASP A 173 17.76 10.45 2.65
C ASP A 173 16.58 9.56 2.27
N LYS A 174 16.44 9.34 0.95
CA LYS A 174 15.45 8.42 0.40
C LYS A 174 15.97 6.99 0.45
N VAL A 175 15.35 6.16 1.26
CA VAL A 175 15.67 4.74 1.37
C VAL A 175 14.61 3.87 0.71
N LEU A 176 15.02 2.74 0.16
CA LEU A 176 14.13 1.74 -0.42
C LEU A 176 13.58 0.84 0.67
N VAL A 177 12.26 0.70 0.71
CA VAL A 177 11.54 -0.08 1.72
C VAL A 177 10.56 -1.04 1.06
N PHE A 178 10.23 -2.13 1.74
CA PHE A 178 9.04 -2.90 1.45
C PHE A 178 7.80 -2.08 1.84
N ARG A 179 6.78 -2.13 0.99
CA ARG A 179 5.50 -1.45 1.21
C ARG A 179 4.38 -2.47 1.19
N VAL A 180 3.67 -2.56 2.27
CA VAL A 180 2.60 -3.53 2.48
C VAL A 180 1.28 -2.82 2.70
N VAL A 181 0.23 -3.34 2.05
CA VAL A 181 -1.17 -2.94 2.27
C VAL A 181 -1.95 -4.20 2.65
N LEU A 182 -2.35 -4.32 3.90
CA LEU A 182 -2.99 -5.52 4.45
C LEU A 182 -4.51 -5.53 4.26
N ALA A 183 -4.96 -5.22 3.05
CA ALA A 183 -6.38 -5.18 2.70
C ALA A 183 -6.98 -6.56 2.39
N ASN A 184 -6.18 -7.57 2.02
CA ASN A 184 -6.71 -8.90 1.72
C ASN A 184 -7.23 -9.58 3.00
N PRO A 185 -8.54 -9.91 3.07
CA PRO A 185 -9.11 -10.57 4.25
C PRO A 185 -8.55 -11.97 4.50
N LEU A 186 -8.05 -12.65 3.47
CA LEU A 186 -7.50 -14.00 3.54
C LEU A 186 -6.06 -14.06 4.06
N THR A 187 -5.37 -12.93 4.18
CA THR A 187 -4.03 -12.90 4.79
C THR A 187 -4.14 -13.16 6.29
N THR A 188 -3.55 -14.27 6.74
CA THR A 188 -3.53 -14.67 8.15
C THR A 188 -2.28 -14.17 8.86
N HIS A 189 -2.27 -14.25 10.20
CA HIS A 189 -1.08 -13.96 11.01
C HIS A 189 0.09 -14.90 10.71
N GLU A 190 -0.19 -16.14 10.34
CA GLU A 190 0.81 -17.13 9.96
C GLU A 190 1.50 -16.73 8.65
N ILE A 191 0.73 -16.38 7.62
CA ILE A 191 1.27 -15.86 6.36
C ILE A 191 2.20 -14.65 6.58
N LEU A 192 1.87 -13.77 7.54
CA LEU A 192 2.71 -12.61 7.84
C LEU A 192 4.06 -13.00 8.46
N LYS A 193 4.09 -14.03 9.30
CA LYS A 193 5.34 -14.60 9.83
C LYS A 193 6.15 -15.25 8.71
N ASP A 194 5.50 -16.05 7.88
CA ASP A 194 6.16 -16.76 6.77
C ASP A 194 6.82 -15.79 5.80
N ILE A 195 6.20 -14.63 5.53
CA ILE A 195 6.79 -13.57 4.70
C ILE A 195 8.13 -13.07 5.27
N LEU A 196 8.21 -12.83 6.58
CA LEU A 196 9.45 -12.37 7.22
C LEU A 196 10.52 -13.46 7.18
N GLU A 197 10.15 -14.71 7.45
CA GLU A 197 11.08 -15.83 7.38
C GLU A 197 11.58 -16.08 5.93
N GLU A 198 10.70 -16.02 4.93
CA GLU A 198 11.08 -16.08 3.53
C GLU A 198 12.09 -14.99 3.17
N GLN A 199 11.84 -13.75 3.62
CA GLN A 199 12.75 -12.64 3.34
C GLN A 199 14.12 -12.80 4.01
N LYS A 200 14.18 -13.37 5.22
CA LYS A 200 15.45 -13.72 5.89
C LYS A 200 16.21 -14.78 5.10
N MET A 201 15.54 -15.86 4.69
CA MET A 201 16.16 -16.93 3.90
C MET A 201 16.71 -16.39 2.58
N ILE A 202 15.92 -15.60 1.87
CA ILE A 202 16.37 -14.97 0.61
C ILE A 202 17.55 -14.02 0.83
N ALA A 203 17.55 -13.24 1.92
CA ALA A 203 18.68 -12.36 2.23
C ALA A 203 20.00 -13.13 2.37
N GLN A 204 19.95 -14.33 2.98
CA GLN A 204 21.12 -15.21 3.14
C GLN A 204 21.66 -15.76 1.81
N GLU A 205 20.83 -15.83 0.76
CA GLU A 205 21.28 -16.21 -0.59
C GLU A 205 22.18 -15.15 -1.24
N SER A 206 22.21 -13.91 -0.72
CA SER A 206 23.00 -12.82 -1.28
C SER A 206 24.49 -12.96 -0.95
N GLN A 207 25.23 -13.64 -1.83
CA GLN A 207 26.66 -13.88 -1.67
C GLN A 207 27.54 -12.63 -1.76
N THR A 208 27.02 -11.50 -2.24
CA THR A 208 27.80 -10.29 -2.49
C THR A 208 27.41 -9.11 -1.62
N ILE A 209 26.14 -8.95 -1.30
CA ILE A 209 25.61 -7.76 -0.58
C ILE A 209 25.61 -8.00 0.92
N LEU A 210 25.04 -9.11 1.37
CA LEU A 210 24.95 -9.43 2.79
C LEU A 210 26.32 -9.51 3.47
N PRO A 211 27.36 -10.18 2.90
CA PRO A 211 28.68 -10.19 3.51
C PRO A 211 29.31 -8.81 3.67
N LYS A 212 29.08 -7.88 2.72
CA LYS A 212 29.54 -6.50 2.83
C LYS A 212 28.86 -5.74 3.97
N LEU A 213 27.57 -5.98 4.21
CA LEU A 213 26.82 -5.38 5.31
C LEU A 213 27.22 -5.92 6.67
N LEU A 214 27.57 -7.20 6.74
CA LEU A 214 28.01 -7.85 7.98
C LEU A 214 29.47 -7.53 8.35
N ALA A 215 30.26 -7.03 7.40
CA ALA A 215 31.67 -6.62 7.61
C ALA A 215 31.83 -5.15 8.04
N LEU A 216 30.71 -4.41 8.20
CA LEU A 216 30.69 -3.02 8.66
C LEU A 216 30.70 -2.91 10.18
#